data_cbe4843a64fdc52eca3a02254de34cd4
#
_entry.id   cbe4843a64fdc52eca3a02254de34cd4
#
_cell.length_a   1.000
_cell.length_b   1.000
_cell.length_c   1.000
_cell.angle_alpha   90.00
_cell.angle_beta   90.00
_cell.angle_gamma   90.00
#
_symmetry.space_group_name_H-M   'P 1'
#
loop_
_entity.id
_entity.type
_entity.pdbx_description
1 polymer ?
#
loop_
_entity_poly.entity_id
_entity_poly.type
_entity_poly.pdbx_seq_one_letter_code
_entity_poly.pdbx_strand_id
1 'polypeptide(L)'
;MEGHPDCDLKENWKYYLEEAQQEPEVQAKLSEIRKEYAALNPEDIKLIDPCMGSGHILVYAFDVLMQIYESAGYSQRDAAKSILEHNIYGLDIDDRAYQLAYFAVMMKARQYNRRILNGENTCHVYAIQESNSINRAHLKYFGAGMDDIEKNAAKMQLEGLLDTLTDAKEYGSILNVESYNWDLLRRFVAAEDTAGQISMDSAVSYTHLTLPTKA
;
A
#
# COMPACT_ATOMS: atom_id res chain seq x y z
N MET A 1 12.33 -14.57 10.81
CA MET A 1 13.80 -14.82 10.89
C MET A 1 14.14 -16.25 11.30
N GLU A 2 13.32 -16.89 12.12
CA GLU A 2 13.52 -18.31 12.46
C GLU A 2 13.57 -19.18 11.19
N GLY A 3 14.62 -19.98 11.04
CA GLY A 3 14.87 -20.80 9.86
C GLY A 3 15.65 -20.12 8.73
N HIS A 4 15.86 -18.81 8.78
CA HIS A 4 16.71 -18.10 7.82
C HIS A 4 18.19 -18.14 8.26
N PRO A 5 19.16 -18.22 7.32
CA PRO A 5 20.60 -18.20 7.67
C PRO A 5 21.02 -17.00 8.52
N ASP A 6 20.41 -15.84 8.30
CA ASP A 6 20.72 -14.58 9.00
C ASP A 6 19.88 -14.37 10.28
N CYS A 7 19.48 -15.44 10.94
CA CYS A 7 18.64 -15.37 12.15
C CYS A 7 19.31 -14.61 13.31
N ASP A 8 20.63 -14.45 13.32
CA ASP A 8 21.38 -13.71 14.34
C ASP A 8 21.06 -12.21 14.35
N LEU A 9 20.50 -11.65 13.26
CA LEU A 9 20.06 -10.25 13.21
C LEU A 9 19.04 -9.91 14.30
N LYS A 10 18.23 -10.88 14.72
CA LYS A 10 17.21 -10.70 15.77
C LYS A 10 17.77 -10.22 17.11
N GLU A 11 19.03 -10.53 17.42
CA GLU A 11 19.69 -10.13 18.66
C GLU A 11 19.83 -8.60 18.77
N ASN A 12 19.84 -7.91 17.65
CA ASN A 12 19.93 -6.45 17.57
C ASN A 12 18.57 -5.74 17.62
N TRP A 13 17.45 -6.49 17.63
CA TRP A 13 16.12 -5.89 17.55
C TRP A 13 15.49 -5.70 18.92
N LYS A 14 15.29 -4.46 19.28
CA LYS A 14 14.77 -4.04 20.60
C LYS A 14 13.43 -4.68 20.96
N TYR A 15 12.56 -4.93 19.97
CA TYR A 15 11.20 -5.44 20.16
C TYR A 15 11.02 -6.87 19.66
N TYR A 16 12.14 -7.59 19.45
CA TYR A 16 12.05 -9.01 19.11
C TYR A 16 11.56 -9.79 20.34
N LEU A 17 10.56 -10.62 20.13
CA LEU A 17 10.07 -11.57 21.11
C LEU A 17 10.48 -12.98 20.69
N GLU A 18 11.13 -13.69 21.58
CA GLU A 18 11.44 -15.09 21.34
C GLU A 18 10.16 -15.92 21.28
N GLU A 19 10.21 -16.95 20.45
CA GLU A 19 9.09 -17.83 20.28
C GLU A 19 8.84 -18.65 21.55
N ALA A 20 7.57 -18.71 21.96
CA ALA A 20 7.16 -19.57 23.07
C ALA A 20 7.27 -21.05 22.69
N GLN A 21 7.58 -21.91 23.67
CA GLN A 21 7.58 -23.34 23.46
C GLN A 21 6.17 -23.81 23.06
N GLN A 22 6.11 -24.60 22.00
CA GLN A 22 4.88 -25.11 21.42
C GLN A 22 4.77 -26.62 21.66
N GLU A 23 3.55 -27.15 21.56
CA GLU A 23 3.29 -28.59 21.56
C GLU A 23 4.08 -29.26 20.40
N PRO A 24 4.54 -30.51 20.58
CA PRO A 24 5.40 -31.19 19.60
C PRO A 24 4.82 -31.27 18.19
N GLU A 25 3.49 -31.44 18.06
CA GLU A 25 2.80 -31.47 16.77
C GLU A 25 2.81 -30.10 16.07
N VAL A 26 2.63 -29.03 16.85
CA VAL A 26 2.70 -27.66 16.34
C VAL A 26 4.13 -27.32 15.93
N GLN A 27 5.10 -27.71 16.77
CA GLN A 27 6.52 -27.49 16.47
C GLN A 27 6.96 -28.18 15.17
N ALA A 28 6.45 -29.40 14.91
CA ALA A 28 6.75 -30.10 13.65
C ALA A 28 6.20 -29.34 12.44
N LYS A 29 4.95 -28.84 12.51
CA LYS A 29 4.36 -28.03 11.44
C LYS A 29 5.10 -26.72 11.23
N LEU A 30 5.48 -26.03 12.30
CA LEU A 30 6.28 -24.80 12.21
C LEU A 30 7.65 -25.06 11.55
N SER A 31 8.26 -26.20 11.85
CA SER A 31 9.54 -26.58 11.23
C SER A 31 9.43 -26.77 9.72
N GLU A 32 8.30 -27.32 9.23
CA GLU A 32 8.06 -27.42 7.78
C GLU A 32 7.86 -26.06 7.12
N ILE A 33 7.04 -25.20 7.72
CA ILE A 33 6.80 -23.83 7.22
C ILE A 33 8.12 -23.02 7.17
N ARG A 34 8.98 -23.19 8.16
CA ARG A 34 10.26 -22.48 8.25
C ARG A 34 11.26 -22.88 7.16
N LYS A 35 11.13 -24.05 6.58
CA LYS A 35 11.98 -24.46 5.44
C LYS A 35 11.78 -23.52 4.24
N GLU A 36 10.57 -22.98 4.07
CA GLU A 36 10.26 -22.02 3.01
C GLU A 36 10.93 -20.66 3.28
N TYR A 37 11.13 -20.29 4.54
CA TYR A 37 11.73 -18.99 4.90
C TYR A 37 13.19 -18.84 4.49
N ALA A 38 13.92 -19.94 4.36
CA ALA A 38 15.31 -19.92 3.92
C ALA A 38 15.48 -19.44 2.47
N ALA A 39 14.42 -19.51 1.67
CA ALA A 39 14.41 -19.12 0.27
C ALA A 39 13.76 -17.75 0.01
N LEU A 40 13.25 -17.06 1.06
CA LEU A 40 12.60 -15.76 0.91
C LEU A 40 13.60 -14.67 0.53
N ASN A 41 13.25 -13.91 -0.50
CA ASN A 41 13.95 -12.66 -0.78
C ASN A 41 13.41 -11.53 0.11
N PRO A 42 14.22 -10.53 0.43
CA PRO A 42 13.75 -9.37 1.21
C PRO A 42 12.51 -8.69 0.61
N GLU A 43 12.37 -8.65 -0.71
CA GLU A 43 11.23 -8.07 -1.44
C GLU A 43 9.91 -8.83 -1.25
N ASP A 44 9.97 -10.11 -0.85
CA ASP A 44 8.78 -10.94 -0.62
C ASP A 44 8.11 -10.63 0.72
N ILE A 45 8.84 -9.97 1.64
CA ILE A 45 8.34 -9.62 2.96
C ILE A 45 7.36 -8.45 2.83
N LYS A 46 6.09 -8.66 3.19
CA LYS A 46 5.08 -7.60 3.19
C LYS A 46 4.63 -7.31 4.62
N LEU A 47 4.70 -6.03 5.00
CA LEU A 47 4.25 -5.54 6.28
C LEU A 47 3.16 -4.49 6.06
N ILE A 48 2.00 -4.70 6.65
CA ILE A 48 0.92 -3.72 6.64
C ILE A 48 0.58 -3.28 8.07
N ASP A 49 0.49 -1.97 8.27
CA ASP A 49 -0.10 -1.37 9.47
C ASP A 49 -1.45 -0.77 9.10
N PRO A 50 -2.57 -1.41 9.45
CA PRO A 50 -3.90 -0.98 9.04
C PRO A 50 -4.46 0.19 9.87
N CYS A 51 -3.75 0.62 10.91
CA CYS A 51 -4.10 1.73 11.80
C CYS A 51 -2.83 2.48 12.19
N MET A 52 -2.08 2.94 11.18
CA MET A 52 -0.68 3.35 11.31
C MET A 52 -0.43 4.60 12.18
N GLY A 53 -1.46 5.41 12.44
CA GLY A 53 -1.31 6.68 13.15
C GLY A 53 -0.24 7.56 12.51
N SER A 54 0.75 7.97 13.28
CA SER A 54 1.91 8.75 12.80
C SER A 54 3.05 7.90 12.18
N GLY A 55 2.83 6.60 11.97
CA GLY A 55 3.76 5.71 11.28
C GLY A 55 4.93 5.18 12.11
N HIS A 56 4.86 5.20 13.43
CA HIS A 56 5.97 4.73 14.29
C HIS A 56 6.36 3.27 14.02
N ILE A 57 5.36 2.38 13.83
CA ILE A 57 5.61 0.97 13.53
C ILE A 57 6.29 0.85 12.16
N LEU A 58 5.82 1.59 11.16
CA LEU A 58 6.40 1.58 9.81
C LEU A 58 7.85 2.08 9.81
N VAL A 59 8.16 3.14 10.59
CA VAL A 59 9.52 3.66 10.71
C VAL A 59 10.46 2.66 11.38
N TYR A 60 9.99 1.96 12.42
CA TYR A 60 10.78 0.91 13.06
C TYR A 60 10.96 -0.31 12.14
N ALA A 61 9.90 -0.71 11.44
CA ALA A 61 9.97 -1.78 10.45
C ALA A 61 10.95 -1.46 9.33
N PHE A 62 11.05 -0.20 8.93
CA PHE A 62 12.04 0.26 7.95
C PHE A 62 13.47 -0.04 8.43
N ASP A 63 13.80 0.23 9.69
CA ASP A 63 15.12 -0.07 10.26
C ASP A 63 15.43 -1.57 10.31
N VAL A 64 14.43 -2.38 10.64
CA VAL A 64 14.55 -3.84 10.62
C VAL A 64 14.80 -4.36 9.20
N LEU A 65 13.99 -3.88 8.24
CA LEU A 65 14.13 -4.26 6.84
C LEU A 65 15.48 -3.82 6.24
N MET A 66 15.97 -2.62 6.60
CA MET A 66 17.31 -2.18 6.17
C MET A 66 18.38 -3.18 6.56
N GLN A 67 18.36 -3.70 7.79
CA GLN A 67 19.34 -4.70 8.25
C GLN A 67 19.20 -6.01 7.46
N ILE A 68 17.96 -6.43 7.14
CA ILE A 68 17.72 -7.62 6.33
C ILE A 68 18.26 -7.45 4.90
N TYR A 69 18.03 -6.29 4.28
CA TYR A 69 18.53 -6.00 2.95
C TYR A 69 20.05 -5.89 2.91
N GLU A 70 20.66 -5.27 3.93
CA GLU A 70 22.11 -5.19 4.05
C GLU A 70 22.76 -6.58 4.21
N SER A 71 22.15 -7.46 5.01
CA SER A 71 22.64 -8.85 5.13
C SER A 71 22.51 -9.64 3.83
N ALA A 72 21.50 -9.34 3.02
CA ALA A 72 21.30 -9.91 1.69
C ALA A 72 22.21 -9.28 0.61
N GLY A 73 23.07 -8.30 0.97
CA GLY A 73 24.07 -7.70 0.08
C GLY A 73 23.57 -6.51 -0.75
N TYR A 74 22.39 -5.95 -0.45
CA TYR A 74 21.91 -4.75 -1.13
C TYR A 74 22.66 -3.49 -0.66
N SER A 75 22.83 -2.52 -1.54
CA SER A 75 23.30 -1.21 -1.13
C SER A 75 22.22 -0.49 -0.31
N GLN A 76 22.61 0.35 0.67
CA GLN A 76 21.65 1.11 1.48
C GLN A 76 20.68 1.93 0.63
N ARG A 77 21.16 2.46 -0.48
CA ARG A 77 20.36 3.27 -1.40
C ARG A 77 19.28 2.45 -2.10
N ASP A 78 19.64 1.27 -2.61
CA ASP A 78 18.72 0.40 -3.34
C ASP A 78 17.76 -0.28 -2.36
N ALA A 79 18.25 -0.69 -1.19
CA ALA A 79 17.44 -1.20 -0.09
C ALA A 79 16.35 -0.20 0.32
N ALA A 80 16.71 1.07 0.54
CA ALA A 80 15.73 2.08 0.93
C ALA A 80 14.62 2.30 -0.12
N LYS A 81 14.96 2.19 -1.41
CA LYS A 81 13.99 2.26 -2.50
C LYS A 81 13.09 1.02 -2.50
N SER A 82 13.69 -0.16 -2.46
CA SER A 82 12.96 -1.43 -2.50
C SER A 82 12.00 -1.57 -1.31
N ILE A 83 12.40 -1.13 -0.10
CA ILE A 83 11.54 -1.14 1.09
C ILE A 83 10.28 -0.31 0.88
N LEU A 84 10.37 0.89 0.30
CA LEU A 84 9.20 1.73 0.03
C LEU A 84 8.29 1.11 -1.02
N GLU A 85 8.86 0.49 -2.05
CA GLU A 85 8.12 -0.04 -3.20
C GLU A 85 7.51 -1.41 -2.93
N HIS A 86 8.11 -2.23 -2.06
CA HIS A 86 7.72 -3.64 -1.93
C HIS A 86 7.31 -4.09 -0.53
N ASN A 87 7.80 -3.46 0.53
CA ASN A 87 7.70 -4.05 1.87
C ASN A 87 6.69 -3.37 2.78
N ILE A 88 6.62 -2.03 2.78
CA ILE A 88 5.89 -1.25 3.78
C ILE A 88 4.57 -0.74 3.21
N TYR A 89 3.48 -1.05 3.93
CA TYR A 89 2.13 -0.61 3.61
C TYR A 89 1.48 -0.04 4.87
N GLY A 90 0.80 1.09 4.74
CA GLY A 90 0.12 1.71 5.86
C GLY A 90 -1.24 2.30 5.48
N LEU A 91 -2.21 2.12 6.35
CA LEU A 91 -3.55 2.69 6.21
C LEU A 91 -3.93 3.44 7.47
N ASP A 92 -4.67 4.53 7.32
CA ASP A 92 -5.35 5.21 8.42
C ASP A 92 -6.67 5.83 7.94
N ILE A 93 -7.57 6.13 8.86
CA ILE A 93 -8.81 6.85 8.56
C ILE A 93 -8.63 8.37 8.60
N ASP A 94 -7.59 8.87 9.30
CA ASP A 94 -7.31 10.30 9.45
C ASP A 94 -6.28 10.76 8.41
N ASP A 95 -6.66 11.73 7.58
CA ASP A 95 -5.79 12.34 6.58
C ASP A 95 -4.54 13.00 7.19
N ARG A 96 -4.63 13.51 8.43
CA ARG A 96 -3.48 14.10 9.16
C ARG A 96 -2.51 13.03 9.64
N ALA A 97 -3.04 11.91 10.13
CA ALA A 97 -2.22 10.74 10.49
C ALA A 97 -1.46 10.23 9.27
N TYR A 98 -2.15 10.08 8.13
CA TYR A 98 -1.53 9.74 6.86
C TYR A 98 -0.38 10.68 6.49
N GLN A 99 -0.60 12.01 6.53
CA GLN A 99 0.42 12.99 6.17
C GLN A 99 1.66 12.88 7.05
N LEU A 100 1.46 12.68 8.37
CA LEU A 100 2.56 12.50 9.32
C LEU A 100 3.32 11.19 9.07
N ALA A 101 2.60 10.09 8.86
CA ALA A 101 3.21 8.80 8.58
C ALA A 101 4.00 8.81 7.27
N TYR A 102 3.40 9.37 6.20
CA TYR A 102 4.08 9.53 4.92
C TYR A 102 5.38 10.34 5.07
N PHE A 103 5.29 11.49 5.75
CA PHE A 103 6.47 12.31 6.02
C PHE A 103 7.53 11.54 6.81
N ALA A 104 7.13 10.86 7.89
CA ALA A 104 8.06 10.11 8.75
C ALA A 104 8.78 8.99 7.97
N VAL A 105 8.03 8.19 7.19
CA VAL A 105 8.57 7.10 6.39
C VAL A 105 9.50 7.63 5.28
N MET A 106 9.10 8.69 4.57
CA MET A 106 9.91 9.29 3.51
C MET A 106 11.18 9.93 4.08
N MET A 107 11.12 10.58 5.24
CA MET A 107 12.30 11.13 5.91
C MET A 107 13.22 10.04 6.43
N LYS A 108 12.66 8.90 6.85
CA LYS A 108 13.45 7.71 7.22
C LYS A 108 14.21 7.15 6.01
N ALA A 109 13.53 6.96 4.90
CA ALA A 109 14.15 6.50 3.64
C ALA A 109 15.25 7.49 3.15
N ARG A 110 15.03 8.81 3.33
CA ARG A 110 15.99 9.84 2.95
C ARG A 110 17.32 9.75 3.72
N GLN A 111 17.34 9.21 4.93
CA GLN A 111 18.58 9.00 5.68
C GLN A 111 19.56 8.11 4.90
N TYR A 112 19.03 7.13 4.16
CA TYR A 112 19.80 6.16 3.39
C TYR A 112 19.94 6.55 1.91
N ASN A 113 18.93 7.22 1.34
CA ASN A 113 18.93 7.65 -0.05
C ASN A 113 18.49 9.11 -0.19
N ARG A 114 19.46 10.02 -0.37
CA ARG A 114 19.19 11.48 -0.48
C ARG A 114 18.30 11.85 -1.67
N ARG A 115 18.22 11.02 -2.71
CA ARG A 115 17.43 11.28 -3.92
C ARG A 115 16.03 10.68 -3.86
N ILE A 116 15.63 10.04 -2.77
CA ILE A 116 14.35 9.35 -2.62
C ILE A 116 13.14 10.29 -2.77
N LEU A 117 13.34 11.59 -2.55
CA LEU A 117 12.28 12.61 -2.61
C LEU A 117 12.07 13.22 -4.01
N ASN A 118 12.61 12.63 -5.07
CA ASN A 118 12.47 13.15 -6.44
C ASN A 118 11.08 12.96 -7.06
N GLY A 119 10.15 12.30 -6.34
CA GLY A 119 8.78 12.04 -6.79
C GLY A 119 8.61 10.80 -7.67
N GLU A 120 9.69 10.05 -7.94
CA GLU A 120 9.64 8.83 -8.77
C GLU A 120 9.38 7.56 -7.97
N ASN A 121 9.47 7.64 -6.63
CA ASN A 121 9.37 6.48 -5.76
C ASN A 121 7.95 6.35 -5.20
N THR A 122 7.42 5.14 -5.22
CA THR A 122 6.12 4.82 -4.63
C THR A 122 6.30 4.55 -3.14
N CYS A 123 5.43 5.14 -2.32
CA CYS A 123 5.32 4.84 -0.90
C CYS A 123 3.87 4.44 -0.61
N HIS A 124 3.68 3.22 -0.13
CA HIS A 124 2.34 2.64 0.05
C HIS A 124 1.71 2.99 1.41
N VAL A 125 1.64 4.27 1.68
CA VAL A 125 1.02 4.84 2.88
C VAL A 125 -0.16 5.69 2.43
N TYR A 126 -1.36 5.40 2.91
CA TYR A 126 -2.60 6.00 2.41
C TYR A 126 -3.59 6.33 3.53
N ALA A 127 -4.44 7.34 3.29
CA ALA A 127 -5.67 7.55 4.05
C ALA A 127 -6.84 6.90 3.33
N ILE A 128 -7.71 6.24 4.08
CA ILE A 128 -8.95 5.67 3.55
C ILE A 128 -9.84 6.84 3.13
N GLN A 129 -10.31 6.79 1.88
CA GLN A 129 -11.18 7.82 1.30
C GLN A 129 -12.62 7.32 1.21
N GLU A 130 -13.57 8.23 1.41
CA GLU A 130 -14.99 7.95 1.29
C GLU A 130 -15.53 8.38 -0.07
N SER A 131 -16.52 7.65 -0.56
CA SER A 131 -17.20 7.96 -1.82
C SER A 131 -18.43 8.87 -1.66
N ASN A 132 -18.78 9.23 -0.44
CA ASN A 132 -20.03 9.96 -0.11
C ASN A 132 -20.21 11.27 -0.88
N SER A 133 -19.12 11.97 -1.15
CA SER A 133 -19.14 13.26 -1.87
C SER A 133 -19.12 13.12 -3.39
N ILE A 134 -18.97 11.90 -3.93
CA ILE A 134 -18.84 11.68 -5.37
C ILE A 134 -20.19 11.70 -6.05
N ASN A 135 -20.38 12.65 -6.98
CA ASN A 135 -21.58 12.70 -7.79
C ASN A 135 -21.56 11.64 -8.88
N ARG A 136 -22.30 10.55 -8.67
CA ARG A 136 -22.37 9.40 -9.59
C ARG A 136 -22.92 9.77 -10.99
N ALA A 137 -23.67 10.89 -11.11
CA ALA A 137 -24.14 11.35 -12.42
C ALA A 137 -22.96 11.74 -13.36
N HIS A 138 -21.78 12.03 -12.81
CA HIS A 138 -20.60 12.37 -13.60
C HIS A 138 -19.94 11.13 -14.23
N LEU A 139 -20.23 9.92 -13.78
CA LEU A 139 -19.64 8.70 -14.31
C LEU A 139 -19.92 8.49 -15.82
N LYS A 140 -20.97 9.10 -16.34
CA LYS A 140 -21.30 9.05 -17.78
C LYS A 140 -20.27 9.75 -18.68
N TYR A 141 -19.48 10.67 -18.12
CA TYR A 141 -18.49 11.44 -18.88
C TYR A 141 -17.14 10.72 -19.00
N PHE A 142 -16.93 9.66 -18.22
CA PHE A 142 -15.72 8.86 -18.29
C PHE A 142 -15.80 7.80 -19.40
N GLY A 143 -14.64 7.25 -19.76
CA GLY A 143 -14.52 6.20 -20.76
C GLY A 143 -14.68 6.71 -22.19
N ALA A 144 -14.26 7.94 -22.48
CA ALA A 144 -14.26 8.47 -23.83
C ALA A 144 -13.39 7.61 -24.75
N GLY A 145 -13.94 7.20 -25.89
CA GLY A 145 -13.22 6.36 -26.85
C GLY A 145 -13.08 4.89 -26.48
N MET A 146 -13.64 4.45 -25.36
CA MET A 146 -13.75 3.03 -25.02
C MET A 146 -14.91 2.37 -25.75
N ASP A 147 -14.80 1.06 -25.99
CA ASP A 147 -15.90 0.25 -26.48
C ASP A 147 -17.06 0.23 -25.47
N ASP A 148 -18.31 0.20 -25.96
CA ASP A 148 -19.50 0.25 -25.10
C ASP A 148 -19.56 -0.89 -24.08
N ILE A 149 -19.06 -2.08 -24.42
CA ILE A 149 -19.03 -3.24 -23.54
C ILE A 149 -18.02 -2.99 -22.40
N GLU A 150 -16.81 -2.57 -22.74
CA GLU A 150 -15.76 -2.24 -21.75
C GLU A 150 -16.20 -1.08 -20.86
N LYS A 151 -16.79 -0.03 -21.46
CA LYS A 151 -17.31 1.13 -20.75
C LYS A 151 -18.37 0.77 -19.71
N ASN A 152 -19.33 -0.07 -20.09
CA ASN A 152 -20.39 -0.52 -19.19
C ASN A 152 -19.82 -1.41 -18.07
N ALA A 153 -18.89 -2.32 -18.40
CA ALA A 153 -18.24 -3.17 -17.42
C ALA A 153 -17.42 -2.35 -16.41
N ALA A 154 -16.66 -1.34 -16.88
CA ALA A 154 -15.90 -0.44 -16.03
C ALA A 154 -16.82 0.38 -15.11
N LYS A 155 -17.91 0.91 -15.65
CA LYS A 155 -18.89 1.68 -14.89
C LYS A 155 -19.52 0.85 -13.78
N MET A 156 -19.96 -0.38 -14.06
CA MET A 156 -20.49 -1.29 -13.03
C MET A 156 -19.49 -1.59 -11.92
N GLN A 157 -18.23 -1.87 -12.27
CA GLN A 157 -17.19 -2.11 -11.28
C GLN A 157 -16.90 -0.87 -10.46
N LEU A 158 -16.87 0.32 -11.06
CA LEU A 158 -16.65 1.58 -10.34
C LEU A 158 -17.83 1.88 -9.40
N GLU A 159 -19.07 1.68 -9.85
CA GLU A 159 -20.25 1.83 -8.99
C GLU A 159 -20.18 0.90 -7.76
N GLY A 160 -19.81 -0.39 -7.95
CA GLY A 160 -19.61 -1.34 -6.87
C GLY A 160 -18.49 -0.90 -5.89
N LEU A 161 -17.38 -0.38 -6.43
CA LEU A 161 -16.30 0.16 -5.61
C LEU A 161 -16.78 1.39 -4.80
N LEU A 162 -17.53 2.30 -5.41
CA LEU A 162 -18.10 3.47 -4.72
C LEU A 162 -19.10 3.07 -3.63
N ASP A 163 -19.89 2.00 -3.86
CA ASP A 163 -20.78 1.47 -2.83
C ASP A 163 -19.99 0.91 -1.64
N THR A 164 -18.93 0.16 -1.90
CA THR A 164 -18.05 -0.38 -0.87
C THR A 164 -17.36 0.73 -0.06
N LEU A 165 -17.01 1.85 -0.70
CA LEU A 165 -16.33 2.98 -0.06
C LEU A 165 -17.30 4.01 0.55
N THR A 166 -18.61 3.77 0.54
CA THR A 166 -19.58 4.60 1.24
C THR A 166 -19.34 4.44 2.76
N ASP A 167 -19.22 5.55 3.48
CA ASP A 167 -18.91 5.59 4.91
C ASP A 167 -17.63 4.81 5.28
N ALA A 168 -16.67 4.74 4.36
CA ALA A 168 -15.47 3.90 4.51
C ALA A 168 -14.64 4.25 5.75
N LYS A 169 -14.66 5.51 6.20
CA LYS A 169 -13.93 5.94 7.41
C LYS A 169 -14.55 5.39 8.70
N GLU A 170 -15.84 5.07 8.70
CA GLU A 170 -16.49 4.43 9.86
C GLU A 170 -16.07 2.95 10.01
N TYR A 171 -15.86 2.26 8.89
CA TYR A 171 -15.45 0.85 8.87
C TYR A 171 -13.92 0.69 8.95
N GLY A 172 -13.17 1.63 8.42
CA GLY A 172 -11.71 1.61 8.45
C GLY A 172 -11.12 0.36 7.79
N SER A 173 -10.16 -0.26 8.45
CA SER A 173 -9.42 -1.44 7.95
C SER A 173 -10.23 -2.74 7.89
N ILE A 174 -11.45 -2.77 8.43
CA ILE A 174 -12.34 -3.95 8.34
C ILE A 174 -13.17 -3.97 7.04
N LEU A 175 -13.07 -2.94 6.21
CA LEU A 175 -13.70 -2.93 4.89
C LEU A 175 -13.25 -4.12 4.05
N ASN A 176 -14.21 -4.85 3.52
CA ASN A 176 -13.95 -5.91 2.56
C ASN A 176 -14.09 -5.35 1.14
N VAL A 177 -12.97 -5.08 0.51
CA VAL A 177 -12.92 -4.60 -0.88
C VAL A 177 -12.81 -5.81 -1.81
N GLU A 178 -13.78 -5.97 -2.71
CA GLU A 178 -13.76 -7.03 -3.72
C GLU A 178 -12.61 -6.85 -4.71
N SER A 179 -12.33 -7.90 -5.47
CA SER A 179 -11.33 -7.84 -6.55
C SER A 179 -11.91 -7.13 -7.75
N TYR A 180 -11.31 -6.01 -8.14
CA TYR A 180 -11.69 -5.21 -9.31
C TYR A 180 -10.59 -5.28 -10.39
N ASN A 181 -10.98 -5.05 -11.64
CA ASN A 181 -10.02 -4.87 -12.74
C ASN A 181 -9.48 -3.44 -12.71
N TRP A 182 -8.40 -3.23 -11.95
CA TRP A 182 -7.80 -1.92 -11.75
C TRP A 182 -7.31 -1.25 -13.04
N ASP A 183 -6.84 -2.02 -14.02
CA ASP A 183 -6.37 -1.47 -15.30
C ASP A 183 -7.56 -0.96 -16.13
N LEU A 184 -8.68 -1.68 -16.12
CA LEU A 184 -9.91 -1.23 -16.74
C LEU A 184 -10.44 0.04 -16.09
N LEU A 185 -10.47 0.09 -14.74
CA LEU A 185 -10.92 1.26 -13.98
C LEU A 185 -10.03 2.48 -14.23
N ARG A 186 -8.71 2.30 -14.24
CA ARG A 186 -7.76 3.38 -14.55
C ARG A 186 -7.97 3.93 -15.95
N ARG A 187 -8.13 3.06 -16.97
CA ARG A 187 -8.41 3.48 -18.34
C ARG A 187 -9.74 4.24 -18.44
N PHE A 188 -10.76 3.75 -17.74
CA PHE A 188 -12.08 4.39 -17.72
C PHE A 188 -12.03 5.80 -17.13
N VAL A 189 -11.37 5.98 -16.00
CA VAL A 189 -11.25 7.29 -15.33
C VAL A 189 -10.30 8.24 -16.08
N ALA A 190 -9.24 7.72 -16.70
CA ALA A 190 -8.29 8.53 -17.47
C ALA A 190 -8.81 8.97 -18.85
N ALA A 191 -9.78 8.24 -19.42
CA ALA A 191 -10.38 8.54 -20.72
C ALA A 191 -11.51 9.56 -20.54
N GLU A 192 -11.11 10.85 -20.43
CA GLU A 192 -12.08 11.95 -20.40
C GLU A 192 -12.60 12.32 -21.76
N ASP A 193 -13.86 12.72 -21.77
CA ASP A 193 -14.41 13.42 -22.93
C ASP A 193 -13.94 14.90 -22.90
N THR A 194 -12.85 15.18 -23.63
CA THR A 194 -12.30 16.53 -23.76
C THR A 194 -13.22 17.51 -24.48
N ALA A 195 -14.36 17.07 -24.99
CA ALA A 195 -15.37 17.89 -25.62
C ALA A 195 -16.31 18.61 -24.63
N GLY A 196 -16.26 18.26 -23.35
CA GLY A 196 -17.05 18.92 -22.29
C GLY A 196 -16.19 19.92 -21.53
N GLN A 197 -16.66 21.17 -21.46
CA GLN A 197 -16.08 22.18 -20.58
C GLN A 197 -15.99 21.62 -19.15
N ILE A 198 -14.76 21.44 -18.63
CA ILE A 198 -14.52 21.04 -17.25
C ILE A 198 -15.06 22.14 -16.35
N SER A 199 -16.17 21.93 -15.67
CA SER A 199 -16.61 22.82 -14.60
C SER A 199 -15.66 22.65 -13.40
N MET A 200 -15.47 23.73 -12.61
CA MET A 200 -14.63 23.66 -11.40
C MET A 200 -15.09 22.55 -10.42
N ASP A 201 -16.39 22.18 -10.44
CA ASP A 201 -16.94 21.06 -9.67
C ASP A 201 -16.42 19.69 -10.12
N SER A 202 -16.13 19.51 -11.42
CA SER A 202 -15.52 18.25 -11.90
C SER A 202 -14.04 18.13 -11.50
N ALA A 203 -13.31 19.25 -11.43
CA ALA A 203 -11.93 19.26 -10.98
C ALA A 203 -11.79 18.87 -9.50
N VAL A 204 -12.77 19.20 -8.65
CA VAL A 204 -12.79 18.78 -7.24
C VAL A 204 -13.04 17.27 -7.11
N SER A 205 -13.90 16.69 -7.96
CA SER A 205 -14.10 15.22 -8.02
C SER A 205 -12.83 14.45 -8.39
N TYR A 206 -11.94 15.05 -9.21
CA TYR A 206 -10.68 14.46 -9.63
C TYR A 206 -9.69 14.24 -8.49
N THR A 207 -9.58 15.21 -7.59
CA THR A 207 -8.64 15.12 -6.47
C THR A 207 -9.00 14.00 -5.48
N HIS A 208 -10.25 13.53 -5.49
CA HIS A 208 -10.72 12.44 -4.64
C HIS A 208 -10.69 11.07 -5.33
N LEU A 209 -10.62 11.03 -6.67
CA LEU A 209 -10.53 9.80 -7.46
C LEU A 209 -9.09 9.45 -7.87
N THR A 210 -8.06 10.10 -7.33
CA THR A 210 -6.68 9.67 -7.57
C THR A 210 -6.47 8.29 -6.96
N LEU A 211 -6.85 7.28 -7.73
CA LEU A 211 -6.37 5.92 -7.54
C LEU A 211 -4.84 5.98 -7.46
N PRO A 212 -4.20 5.21 -6.58
CA PRO A 212 -2.76 5.19 -6.48
C PRO A 212 -2.17 4.94 -7.88
N THR A 213 -1.58 5.99 -8.43
CA THR A 213 -0.95 5.94 -9.74
C THR A 213 0.37 5.21 -9.57
N LYS A 214 0.43 4.03 -10.12
CA LYS A 214 1.54 3.09 -10.22
C LYS A 214 1.75 2.20 -8.98
N ALA A 215 1.27 0.98 -9.06
CA ALA A 215 2.00 -0.18 -8.55
C ALA A 215 3.01 -0.58 -9.62
#